data_7301477892f57a0b961f3c4553a10846
#
_entry.id   7301477892f57a0b961f3c4553a10846
#
_cell.length_a   1.000
_cell.length_b   1.000
_cell.length_c   1.000
_cell.angle_alpha   90.00
_cell.angle_beta   90.00
_cell.angle_gamma   90.00
#
_symmetry.space_group_name_H-M   'P 1'
#
loop_
_entity.id
_entity.type
_entity.pdbx_description
1 polymer ?
#
loop_
_entity_poly.entity_id
_entity_poly.type
_entity_poly.pdbx_seq_one_letter_code
_entity_poly.pdbx_strand_id
1 'polypeptide(L)'
;SYSSAASDVYKRQFHGHEFIGSKMVKKIFTRLSLPLNEKLKYVQKIVMMSSRPIIISEDIVTDSAVRRLIYDAGNDIDDLLTLCEADITTKNMKKSLIYQNNFKIVRQKIKDVEERDSIRNFQPPITGEIIMAYFNIKPCKEIGLIKEKIKNAILDGDIRNDYNEAHDLMVKTGKSLGLKDE
;
A
#
# COMPACT_ATOMS: atom_id res chain seq x y z
N SER A 1 -19.97 26.56 1.38
CA SER A 1 -20.34 25.41 0.53
C SER A 1 -19.70 25.37 -0.86
N TYR A 2 -18.87 26.35 -1.24
CA TYR A 2 -18.10 26.32 -2.51
C TYR A 2 -16.86 25.42 -2.47
N SER A 3 -16.39 25.02 -1.30
CA SER A 3 -15.17 24.21 -1.11
C SER A 3 -15.36 22.72 -1.45
N SER A 4 -16.56 22.17 -1.24
CA SER A 4 -16.82 20.74 -1.49
C SER A 4 -16.95 20.43 -2.97
N ALA A 5 -17.58 21.32 -3.75
CA ALA A 5 -17.78 21.12 -5.18
C ALA A 5 -16.47 21.19 -5.98
N ALA A 6 -15.54 22.09 -5.60
CA ALA A 6 -14.22 22.17 -6.23
C ALA A 6 -13.36 20.95 -5.93
N SER A 7 -13.43 20.41 -4.69
CA SER A 7 -12.76 19.16 -4.30
C SER A 7 -13.32 17.95 -5.05
N ASP A 8 -14.63 17.88 -5.23
CA ASP A 8 -15.30 16.79 -5.97
C ASP A 8 -15.00 16.83 -7.48
N VAL A 9 -14.92 18.01 -8.08
CA VAL A 9 -14.53 18.17 -9.49
C VAL A 9 -13.08 17.76 -9.69
N TYR A 10 -12.17 18.15 -8.79
CA TYR A 10 -10.77 17.73 -8.83
C TYR A 10 -10.61 16.22 -8.69
N LYS A 11 -11.31 15.60 -7.74
CA LYS A 11 -11.32 14.13 -7.55
C LYS A 11 -11.88 13.38 -8.76
N ARG A 12 -12.85 13.95 -9.49
CA ARG A 12 -13.42 13.33 -10.69
C ARG A 12 -12.55 13.52 -11.94
N GLN A 13 -11.87 14.63 -12.06
CA GLN A 13 -11.16 15.03 -13.29
C GLN A 13 -9.80 14.33 -13.46
N PHE A 14 -9.15 13.91 -12.37
CA PHE A 14 -7.81 13.31 -12.37
C PHE A 14 -7.75 11.89 -11.81
N HIS A 15 -8.91 11.23 -11.68
CA HIS A 15 -8.95 9.86 -11.17
C HIS A 15 -8.22 8.90 -12.11
N GLY A 16 -7.18 8.22 -11.58
CA GLY A 16 -6.40 7.24 -12.34
C GLY A 16 -5.20 7.81 -13.13
N HIS A 17 -4.83 9.08 -12.92
CA HIS A 17 -3.65 9.67 -13.59
C HIS A 17 -2.35 8.96 -13.22
N GLU A 18 -2.23 8.42 -12.00
CA GLU A 18 -1.08 7.63 -11.55
C GLU A 18 -0.93 6.35 -12.37
N PHE A 19 -2.05 5.67 -12.64
CA PHE A 19 -2.05 4.46 -13.45
C PHE A 19 -1.64 4.74 -14.91
N ILE A 20 -2.18 5.81 -15.50
CA ILE A 20 -1.82 6.26 -16.84
C ILE A 20 -0.35 6.69 -16.86
N GLY A 21 0.08 7.49 -15.89
CA GLY A 21 1.46 7.92 -15.72
C GLY A 21 2.44 6.76 -15.62
N SER A 22 2.15 5.79 -14.78
CA SER A 22 2.97 4.58 -14.63
C SER A 22 3.11 3.79 -15.94
N LYS A 23 2.04 3.69 -16.75
CA LYS A 23 2.11 3.08 -18.09
C LYS A 23 2.94 3.92 -19.06
N MET A 24 2.88 5.24 -18.97
CA MET A 24 3.66 6.14 -19.83
C MET A 24 5.17 6.04 -19.56
N VAL A 25 5.59 5.75 -18.33
CA VAL A 25 7.01 5.64 -17.97
C VAL A 25 7.74 4.67 -18.89
N LYS A 26 7.17 3.50 -19.21
CA LYS A 26 7.80 2.53 -20.12
C LYS A 26 8.04 3.12 -21.51
N LYS A 27 7.06 3.85 -22.06
CA LYS A 27 7.18 4.50 -23.37
C LYS A 27 8.27 5.57 -23.35
N ILE A 28 8.36 6.36 -22.27
CA ILE A 28 9.36 7.40 -22.10
C ILE A 28 10.77 6.78 -22.02
N PHE A 29 10.94 5.74 -21.18
CA PHE A 29 12.21 5.02 -21.07
C PHE A 29 12.68 4.45 -22.40
N THR A 30 11.77 3.84 -23.16
CA THR A 30 12.10 3.30 -24.50
C THR A 30 12.51 4.42 -25.45
N ARG A 31 11.78 5.54 -25.49
CA ARG A 31 12.09 6.68 -26.35
C ARG A 31 13.42 7.34 -26.04
N LEU A 32 13.79 7.38 -24.76
CA LEU A 32 15.04 7.97 -24.26
C LEU A 32 16.18 6.95 -24.20
N SER A 33 15.97 5.72 -24.69
CA SER A 33 16.95 4.63 -24.62
C SER A 33 17.46 4.35 -23.21
N LEU A 34 16.60 4.52 -22.19
CA LEU A 34 16.91 4.21 -20.80
C LEU A 34 16.77 2.71 -20.51
N PRO A 35 17.50 2.16 -19.51
CA PRO A 35 17.43 0.75 -19.18
C PRO A 35 16.03 0.30 -18.74
N LEU A 36 15.49 -0.75 -19.36
CA LEU A 36 14.19 -1.35 -19.02
C LEU A 36 14.35 -2.44 -17.92
N ASN A 37 15.01 -2.10 -16.84
CA ASN A 37 15.34 -2.99 -15.72
C ASN A 37 14.61 -2.56 -14.43
N GLU A 38 15.20 -2.86 -13.28
CA GLU A 38 14.66 -2.49 -11.97
C GLU A 38 14.42 -0.97 -11.81
N LYS A 39 15.19 -0.12 -12.48
CA LYS A 39 14.99 1.34 -12.48
C LYS A 39 13.65 1.72 -13.12
N LEU A 40 13.25 1.04 -14.20
CA LEU A 40 11.93 1.24 -14.80
C LEU A 40 10.82 0.87 -13.80
N LYS A 41 10.93 -0.30 -13.17
CA LYS A 41 9.94 -0.77 -12.18
C LYS A 41 9.84 0.19 -11.00
N TYR A 42 10.97 0.66 -10.50
CA TYR A 42 11.05 1.65 -9.43
C TYR A 42 10.28 2.93 -9.80
N VAL A 43 10.58 3.54 -10.96
CA VAL A 43 9.89 4.78 -11.38
C VAL A 43 8.40 4.54 -11.60
N GLN A 44 8.01 3.41 -12.21
CA GLN A 44 6.60 3.05 -12.38
C GLN A 44 5.87 2.92 -11.04
N LYS A 45 6.50 2.31 -10.03
CA LYS A 45 5.97 2.15 -8.68
C LYS A 45 5.79 3.50 -7.99
N ILE A 46 6.82 4.34 -8.01
CA ILE A 46 6.76 5.68 -7.40
C ILE A 46 5.66 6.53 -8.04
N VAL A 47 5.55 6.55 -9.37
CA VAL A 47 4.48 7.26 -10.09
C VAL A 47 3.10 6.71 -9.72
N MET A 48 2.96 5.38 -9.65
CA MET A 48 1.69 4.73 -9.31
C MET A 48 1.22 5.06 -7.88
N MET A 49 2.14 5.33 -6.97
CA MET A 49 1.85 5.58 -5.56
C MET A 49 1.86 7.06 -5.20
N SER A 50 2.18 7.96 -6.11
CA SER A 50 2.47 9.38 -5.81
C SER A 50 1.34 10.16 -5.15
N SER A 51 0.07 9.79 -5.37
CA SER A 51 -1.07 10.44 -4.71
C SER A 51 -1.37 9.89 -3.30
N ARG A 52 -0.92 8.68 -2.97
CA ARG A 52 -1.32 7.99 -1.72
C ARG A 52 -0.90 8.70 -0.44
N PRO A 53 0.34 9.20 -0.28
CA PRO A 53 0.72 9.98 0.90
C PRO A 53 -0.08 11.26 1.07
N ILE A 54 -0.44 11.91 -0.04
CA ILE A 54 -1.24 13.14 -0.04
C ILE A 54 -2.65 12.83 0.49
N ILE A 55 -3.31 11.79 -0.03
CA ILE A 55 -4.65 11.37 0.39
C ILE A 55 -4.65 11.01 1.88
N ILE A 56 -3.65 10.26 2.36
CA ILE A 56 -3.51 9.91 3.77
C ILE A 56 -3.32 11.17 4.64
N SER A 57 -2.65 12.20 4.12
CA SER A 57 -2.42 13.45 4.86
C SER A 57 -3.66 14.36 4.95
N GLU A 58 -4.64 14.19 4.06
CA GLU A 58 -5.88 14.99 4.04
C GLU A 58 -6.96 14.45 4.98
N ASP A 59 -6.93 13.15 5.28
CA ASP A 59 -7.89 12.46 6.13
C ASP A 59 -7.32 12.15 7.53
N ILE A 60 -8.13 11.52 8.39
CA ILE A 60 -7.65 10.97 9.66
C ILE A 60 -6.64 9.86 9.36
N VAL A 61 -5.39 10.06 9.72
CA VAL A 61 -4.29 9.12 9.48
C VAL A 61 -4.47 7.88 10.34
N THR A 62 -5.05 6.81 9.78
CA THR A 62 -5.24 5.53 10.47
C THR A 62 -3.99 4.66 10.38
N ASP A 63 -3.75 3.82 11.39
CA ASP A 63 -2.65 2.86 11.39
C ASP A 63 -2.73 1.87 10.21
N SER A 64 -3.93 1.44 9.85
CA SER A 64 -4.16 0.56 8.71
C SER A 64 -3.74 1.20 7.38
N ALA A 65 -4.11 2.46 7.14
CA ALA A 65 -3.69 3.18 5.93
C ALA A 65 -2.16 3.33 5.86
N VAL A 66 -1.53 3.60 7.00
CA VAL A 66 -0.07 3.72 7.09
C VAL A 66 0.62 2.38 6.89
N ARG A 67 0.14 1.29 7.52
CA ARG A 67 0.69 -0.07 7.29
C ARG A 67 0.63 -0.46 5.83
N ARG A 68 -0.51 -0.22 5.16
CA ARG A 68 -0.66 -0.50 3.72
C ARG A 68 0.29 0.34 2.88
N LEU A 69 0.48 1.61 3.21
CA LEU A 69 1.44 2.47 2.50
C LEU A 69 2.87 1.94 2.65
N ILE A 70 3.30 1.62 3.89
CA ILE A 70 4.64 1.09 4.18
C ILE A 70 4.85 -0.25 3.46
N TYR A 71 3.88 -1.16 3.53
CA TYR A 71 3.95 -2.47 2.88
C TYR A 71 4.11 -2.36 1.36
N ASP A 72 3.28 -1.54 0.71
CA ASP A 72 3.29 -1.38 -0.75
C ASP A 72 4.53 -0.61 -1.25
N ALA A 73 4.97 0.41 -0.50
CA ALA A 73 6.17 1.17 -0.84
C ALA A 73 7.45 0.40 -0.51
N GLY A 74 7.45 -0.40 0.56
CA GLY A 74 8.65 -1.12 1.00
C GLY A 74 9.83 -0.18 1.23
N ASN A 75 10.99 -0.51 0.67
CA ASN A 75 12.21 0.29 0.82
C ASN A 75 12.16 1.67 0.12
N ASP A 76 11.19 1.88 -0.78
CA ASP A 76 11.07 3.13 -1.54
C ASP A 76 10.18 4.18 -0.83
N ILE A 77 9.77 3.94 0.42
CA ILE A 77 8.84 4.81 1.17
C ILE A 77 9.39 6.24 1.34
N ASP A 78 10.68 6.39 1.63
CA ASP A 78 11.30 7.67 1.86
C ASP A 78 11.41 8.49 0.57
N ASP A 79 11.73 7.84 -0.55
CA ASP A 79 11.76 8.46 -1.88
C ASP A 79 10.35 8.89 -2.31
N LEU A 80 9.35 8.04 -2.05
CA LEU A 80 7.95 8.36 -2.32
C LEU A 80 7.49 9.61 -1.55
N LEU A 81 7.79 9.68 -0.25
CA LEU A 81 7.44 10.84 0.58
C LEU A 81 8.16 12.09 0.11
N THR A 82 9.44 11.98 -0.26
CA THR A 82 10.23 13.10 -0.78
C THR A 82 9.64 13.63 -2.09
N LEU A 83 9.25 12.75 -3.00
CA LEU A 83 8.57 13.16 -4.24
C LEU A 83 7.26 13.89 -3.95
N CYS A 84 6.44 13.33 -3.07
CA CYS A 84 5.14 13.93 -2.73
C CYS A 84 5.28 15.29 -2.05
N GLU A 85 6.28 15.48 -1.18
CA GLU A 85 6.57 16.78 -0.58
C GLU A 85 7.03 17.80 -1.61
N ALA A 86 7.86 17.39 -2.57
CA ALA A 86 8.34 18.24 -3.65
C ALA A 86 7.23 18.65 -4.64
N ASP A 87 6.21 17.80 -4.80
CA ASP A 87 5.07 18.02 -5.69
C ASP A 87 3.99 18.94 -5.07
N ILE A 88 4.14 19.34 -3.80
CA ILE A 88 3.24 20.31 -3.17
C ILE A 88 3.44 21.68 -3.80
N THR A 89 2.81 21.89 -4.97
CA THR A 89 2.86 23.14 -5.71
C THR A 89 1.60 23.96 -5.44
N THR A 90 1.67 24.86 -4.46
CA THR A 90 0.57 25.81 -4.21
C THR A 90 1.13 27.21 -4.02
N LYS A 91 0.51 28.19 -4.71
CA LYS A 91 0.81 29.62 -4.50
C LYS A 91 0.23 30.16 -3.18
N ASN A 92 -0.63 29.39 -2.51
CA ASN A 92 -1.25 29.79 -1.25
C ASN A 92 -0.38 29.36 -0.07
N MET A 93 0.32 30.31 0.53
CA MET A 93 1.21 30.09 1.68
C MET A 93 0.53 29.36 2.85
N LYS A 94 -0.74 29.68 3.16
CA LYS A 94 -1.47 29.01 4.25
C LYS A 94 -1.73 27.54 3.93
N LYS A 95 -2.12 27.23 2.69
CA LYS A 95 -2.31 25.82 2.26
C LYS A 95 -0.97 25.07 2.26
N SER A 96 0.10 25.70 1.80
CA SER A 96 1.45 25.10 1.81
C SER A 96 1.87 24.69 3.22
N LEU A 97 1.69 25.58 4.21
CA LEU A 97 2.00 25.28 5.62
C LEU A 97 1.16 24.13 6.17
N ILE A 98 -0.13 24.07 5.84
CA ILE A 98 -1.01 22.97 6.26
C ILE A 98 -0.51 21.63 5.69
N TYR A 99 -0.22 21.57 4.39
CA TYR A 99 0.30 20.34 3.76
C TYR A 99 1.64 19.92 4.37
N GLN A 100 2.58 20.85 4.56
CA GLN A 100 3.86 20.54 5.19
C GLN A 100 3.71 19.99 6.61
N ASN A 101 2.79 20.54 7.41
CA ASN A 101 2.50 20.03 8.74
C ASN A 101 1.86 18.64 8.69
N ASN A 102 0.92 18.41 7.77
CA ASN A 102 0.30 17.11 7.59
C ASN A 102 1.33 16.04 7.18
N PHE A 103 2.27 16.38 6.28
CA PHE A 103 3.34 15.47 5.92
C PHE A 103 4.28 15.13 7.09
N LYS A 104 4.57 16.09 7.98
CA LYS A 104 5.32 15.80 9.21
C LYS A 104 4.58 14.78 10.08
N ILE A 105 3.26 14.92 10.21
CA ILE A 105 2.43 13.96 10.96
C ILE A 105 2.49 12.58 10.30
N VAL A 106 2.35 12.50 8.97
CA VAL A 106 2.44 11.23 8.24
C VAL A 106 3.81 10.58 8.42
N ARG A 107 4.91 11.33 8.30
CA ARG A 107 6.27 10.81 8.53
C ARG A 107 6.46 10.29 9.95
N GLN A 108 5.98 11.02 10.96
CA GLN A 108 6.05 10.56 12.34
C GLN A 108 5.24 9.28 12.54
N LYS A 109 4.01 9.24 12.00
CA LYS A 109 3.15 8.07 12.09
C LYS A 109 3.76 6.84 11.40
N ILE A 110 4.44 7.02 10.26
CA ILE A 110 5.17 5.95 9.58
C ILE A 110 6.26 5.39 10.50
N LYS A 111 7.07 6.25 11.13
CA LYS A 111 8.08 5.83 12.09
C LYS A 111 7.48 5.02 13.24
N ASP A 112 6.43 5.54 13.88
CA ASP A 112 5.79 4.92 15.03
C ASP A 112 5.23 3.52 14.66
N VAL A 113 4.62 3.39 13.48
CA VAL A 113 4.09 2.12 12.97
C VAL A 113 5.21 1.15 12.60
N GLU A 114 6.30 1.62 11.98
CA GLU A 114 7.45 0.77 11.64
C GLU A 114 8.14 0.22 12.89
N GLU A 115 8.36 1.07 13.89
CA GLU A 115 9.00 0.66 15.15
C GLU A 115 8.15 -0.35 15.93
N ARG A 116 6.82 -0.18 15.92
CA ARG A 116 5.90 -1.06 16.63
C ARG A 116 5.63 -2.37 15.91
N ASP A 117 5.36 -2.31 14.61
CA ASP A 117 4.73 -3.39 13.85
C ASP A 117 5.69 -4.07 12.86
N SER A 118 6.88 -3.52 12.61
CA SER A 118 7.91 -4.05 11.68
C SER A 118 7.35 -4.41 10.29
N ILE A 119 6.46 -3.56 9.75
CA ILE A 119 5.67 -3.86 8.54
C ILE A 119 6.48 -3.77 7.25
N ARG A 120 7.57 -2.99 7.22
CA ARG A 120 8.40 -2.89 6.02
C ARG A 120 8.97 -4.27 5.65
N ASN A 121 8.60 -4.79 4.49
CA ASN A 121 9.02 -6.11 4.01
C ASN A 121 8.54 -7.31 4.86
N PHE A 122 7.48 -7.15 5.68
CA PHE A 122 6.98 -8.28 6.43
C PHE A 122 6.48 -9.40 5.50
N GLN A 123 6.66 -10.63 5.95
CA GLN A 123 6.09 -11.81 5.30
C GLN A 123 5.06 -12.42 6.25
N PRO A 124 3.82 -12.68 5.78
CA PRO A 124 2.86 -13.44 6.58
C PRO A 124 3.45 -14.80 6.96
N PRO A 125 3.25 -15.26 8.22
CA PRO A 125 3.90 -16.48 8.72
C PRO A 125 3.34 -17.75 8.09
N ILE A 126 2.20 -17.66 7.39
CA ILE A 126 1.55 -18.81 6.72
C ILE A 126 1.92 -18.79 5.23
N THR A 127 2.68 -19.80 4.81
CA THR A 127 3.07 -20.02 3.41
C THR A 127 2.03 -20.87 2.67
N GLY A 128 2.13 -20.88 1.33
CA GLY A 128 1.26 -21.76 0.53
C GLY A 128 1.46 -23.24 0.82
N GLU A 129 2.71 -23.65 1.17
CA GLU A 129 3.04 -25.02 1.55
C GLU A 129 2.34 -25.43 2.84
N ILE A 130 2.29 -24.56 3.85
CA ILE A 130 1.56 -24.82 5.10
C ILE A 130 0.08 -25.01 4.81
N ILE A 131 -0.54 -24.18 3.96
CA ILE A 131 -1.94 -24.30 3.59
C ILE A 131 -2.20 -25.62 2.86
N MET A 132 -1.37 -25.97 1.88
CA MET A 132 -1.48 -27.21 1.12
C MET A 132 -1.34 -28.44 2.02
N ALA A 133 -0.38 -28.42 2.95
CA ALA A 133 -0.17 -29.51 3.89
C ALA A 133 -1.34 -29.69 4.86
N TYR A 134 -1.87 -28.58 5.39
CA TYR A 134 -2.96 -28.62 6.37
C TYR A 134 -4.28 -29.13 5.79
N PHE A 135 -4.63 -28.69 4.57
CA PHE A 135 -5.88 -29.09 3.91
C PHE A 135 -5.71 -30.26 2.94
N ASN A 136 -4.52 -30.85 2.84
CA ASN A 136 -4.18 -31.93 1.90
C ASN A 136 -4.63 -31.61 0.45
N ILE A 137 -4.29 -30.42 -0.04
CA ILE A 137 -4.70 -29.92 -1.36
C ILE A 137 -3.50 -29.62 -2.26
N LYS A 138 -3.73 -29.68 -3.56
CA LYS A 138 -2.76 -29.23 -4.58
C LYS A 138 -2.84 -27.71 -4.79
N PRO A 139 -1.85 -27.08 -5.44
CA PRO A 139 -1.92 -25.66 -5.78
C PRO A 139 -3.24 -25.29 -6.45
N CYS A 140 -3.99 -24.36 -5.84
CA CYS A 140 -5.30 -23.93 -6.28
C CYS A 140 -5.55 -22.46 -5.93
N LYS A 141 -6.65 -21.90 -6.40
CA LYS A 141 -7.03 -20.49 -6.21
C LYS A 141 -7.27 -20.14 -4.74
N GLU A 142 -7.80 -21.08 -3.99
CA GLU A 142 -8.16 -20.94 -2.57
C GLU A 142 -6.94 -20.59 -1.72
N ILE A 143 -5.76 -21.13 -2.05
CA ILE A 143 -4.49 -20.81 -1.37
C ILE A 143 -4.19 -19.31 -1.50
N GLY A 144 -4.37 -18.75 -2.69
CA GLY A 144 -4.18 -17.31 -2.94
C GLY A 144 -5.15 -16.47 -2.12
N LEU A 145 -6.42 -16.86 -2.05
CA LEU A 145 -7.45 -16.17 -1.28
C LEU A 145 -7.16 -16.20 0.23
N ILE A 146 -6.74 -17.34 0.76
CA ILE A 146 -6.36 -17.48 2.18
C ILE A 146 -5.16 -16.58 2.49
N LYS A 147 -4.10 -16.63 1.68
CA LYS A 147 -2.90 -15.79 1.87
C LYS A 147 -3.24 -14.30 1.84
N GLU A 148 -4.08 -13.90 0.90
CA GLU A 148 -4.51 -12.50 0.78
C GLU A 148 -5.36 -12.06 1.97
N LYS A 149 -6.25 -12.92 2.46
CA LYS A 149 -7.06 -12.66 3.66
C LYS A 149 -6.19 -12.45 4.90
N ILE A 150 -5.19 -13.33 5.11
CA ILE A 150 -4.24 -13.21 6.23
C ILE A 150 -3.44 -11.91 6.13
N LYS A 151 -2.86 -11.63 4.97
CA LYS A 151 -2.11 -10.39 4.72
C LYS A 151 -2.97 -9.16 5.05
N ASN A 152 -4.19 -9.11 4.54
CA ASN A 152 -5.09 -7.99 4.77
C ASN A 152 -5.46 -7.84 6.25
N ALA A 153 -5.73 -8.93 6.96
CA ALA A 153 -6.04 -8.90 8.39
C ALA A 153 -4.86 -8.37 9.24
N ILE A 154 -3.62 -8.70 8.87
CA ILE A 154 -2.42 -8.15 9.52
C ILE A 154 -2.28 -6.65 9.24
N LEU A 155 -2.47 -6.22 7.99
CA LEU A 155 -2.37 -4.81 7.61
C LEU A 155 -3.49 -3.96 8.22
N ASP A 156 -4.68 -4.51 8.38
CA ASP A 156 -5.81 -3.84 9.05
C ASP A 156 -5.64 -3.82 10.57
N GLY A 157 -4.80 -4.70 11.11
CA GLY A 157 -4.56 -4.83 12.56
C GLY A 157 -5.59 -5.69 13.27
N ASP A 158 -6.36 -6.48 12.52
CA ASP A 158 -7.32 -7.45 13.05
C ASP A 158 -6.62 -8.61 13.75
N ILE A 159 -5.43 -8.98 13.25
CA ILE A 159 -4.53 -9.97 13.84
C ILE A 159 -3.10 -9.43 13.85
N ARG A 160 -2.27 -9.94 14.76
CA ARG A 160 -0.83 -9.68 14.76
C ARG A 160 -0.12 -10.49 13.67
N ASN A 161 1.10 -10.10 13.32
CA ASN A 161 1.97 -10.92 12.47
C ASN A 161 2.56 -12.08 13.30
N ASP A 162 1.69 -12.94 13.78
CA ASP A 162 1.96 -14.10 14.63
C ASP A 162 1.45 -15.36 13.98
N TYR A 163 2.19 -16.48 14.17
CA TYR A 163 1.85 -17.76 13.54
C TYR A 163 0.49 -18.29 14.00
N ASN A 164 0.21 -18.23 15.28
CA ASN A 164 -1.01 -18.84 15.83
C ASN A 164 -2.26 -18.10 15.35
N GLU A 165 -2.26 -16.76 15.46
CA GLU A 165 -3.38 -15.94 15.00
C GLU A 165 -3.60 -16.09 13.48
N ALA A 166 -2.52 -16.13 12.70
CA ALA A 166 -2.60 -16.33 11.26
C ALA A 166 -3.05 -17.74 10.88
N HIS A 167 -2.65 -18.77 11.64
CA HIS A 167 -3.08 -20.15 11.44
C HIS A 167 -4.58 -20.31 11.74
N ASP A 168 -5.06 -19.74 12.84
CA ASP A 168 -6.50 -19.79 13.17
C ASP A 168 -7.34 -19.13 12.07
N LEU A 169 -6.87 -17.97 11.55
CA LEU A 169 -7.53 -17.29 10.43
C LEU A 169 -7.47 -18.12 9.14
N MET A 170 -6.34 -18.83 8.89
CA MET A 170 -6.18 -19.76 7.76
C MET A 170 -7.25 -20.86 7.81
N VAL A 171 -7.38 -21.52 8.97
CA VAL A 171 -8.34 -22.61 9.17
C VAL A 171 -9.77 -22.12 8.98
N LYS A 172 -10.13 -21.00 9.63
CA LYS A 172 -11.46 -20.39 9.51
C LYS A 172 -11.78 -20.03 8.06
N THR A 173 -10.83 -19.42 7.35
CA THR A 173 -11.02 -19.01 5.96
C THR A 173 -11.12 -20.20 5.03
N GLY A 174 -10.25 -21.20 5.18
CA GLY A 174 -10.28 -22.41 4.38
C GLY A 174 -11.60 -23.15 4.50
N LYS A 175 -12.11 -23.34 5.73
CA LYS A 175 -13.44 -23.92 5.97
C LYS A 175 -14.56 -23.12 5.30
N SER A 176 -14.51 -21.79 5.33
CA SER A 176 -15.50 -20.95 4.65
C SER A 176 -15.45 -21.07 3.11
N LEU A 177 -14.31 -21.47 2.56
CA LEU A 177 -14.12 -21.75 1.13
C LEU A 177 -14.45 -23.23 0.77
N GLY A 178 -14.91 -24.02 1.73
CA GLY A 178 -15.30 -25.42 1.51
C GLY A 178 -14.14 -26.42 1.61
N LEU A 179 -12.96 -25.99 2.07
CA LEU A 179 -11.86 -26.92 2.34
C LEU A 179 -12.11 -27.70 3.63
N LYS A 180 -11.76 -28.99 3.62
CA LYS A 180 -11.87 -29.87 4.79
C LYS A 180 -10.50 -30.03 5.42
N ASP A 181 -10.44 -29.94 6.74
CA ASP A 181 -9.33 -30.42 7.55
C ASP A 181 -9.37 -31.97 7.60
N GLU A 182 -8.21 -32.59 7.55
CA GLU A 182 -8.12 -34.05 7.88
C GLU A 182 -8.34 -34.30 9.36
#